data_40f7ec7f9021734d1183a20bdc7c1a8a
#
_entry.id   40f7ec7f9021734d1183a20bdc7c1a8a
#
_cell.length_a   1.000
_cell.length_b   1.000
_cell.length_c   1.000
_cell.angle_alpha   90.00
_cell.angle_beta   90.00
_cell.angle_gamma   90.00
#
_symmetry.space_group_name_H-M   'P 1'
#
loop_
_entity.id
_entity.type
_entity.pdbx_description
1 polymer ?
#
loop_
_entity_poly.entity_id
_entity_poly.type
_entity_poly.pdbx_seq_one_letter_code
_entity_poly.pdbx_strand_id
1 'polypeptide(L)'
;MDNRIRIAEKAEELYMRFGIRSVSMENMAEELGMSKKTLYQYYADKEELVEEVVKRHTEVIRLECEQIALEAKDAIHEIFLIMERVMEDFRNMNPMVLFDLQKFHPRGFQRFNEYKNEFLLHFIR
;
A
#
# COMPACT_ATOMS: atom_id res chain seq x y z
N MET A 1 9.01 -2.17 18.69
CA MET A 1 8.40 -2.24 17.36
C MET A 1 9.25 -3.09 16.44
N ASP A 2 8.61 -3.96 15.68
CA ASP A 2 9.29 -4.79 14.68
C ASP A 2 9.93 -3.89 13.62
N ASN A 3 11.21 -4.13 13.32
CA ASN A 3 11.93 -3.34 12.32
C ASN A 3 11.36 -3.51 10.91
N ARG A 4 10.85 -4.70 10.55
CA ARG A 4 10.21 -4.89 9.25
C ARG A 4 9.00 -3.96 9.08
N ILE A 5 8.21 -3.84 10.12
CA ILE A 5 7.02 -2.96 10.12
C ILE A 5 7.45 -1.50 10.04
N ARG A 6 8.43 -1.12 10.86
CA ARG A 6 8.96 0.24 10.86
C ARG A 6 9.49 0.66 9.49
N ILE A 7 10.22 -0.24 8.82
CA ILE A 7 10.76 0.01 7.49
C ILE A 7 9.61 0.17 6.48
N ALA A 8 8.63 -0.73 6.51
CA ALA A 8 7.50 -0.67 5.58
C ALA A 8 6.67 0.62 5.78
N GLU A 9 6.45 1.04 7.01
CA GLU A 9 5.72 2.27 7.30
C GLU A 9 6.46 3.51 6.79
N LYS A 10 7.77 3.57 7.01
CA LYS A 10 8.58 4.68 6.49
C LYS A 10 8.61 4.66 4.96
N ALA A 11 8.71 3.49 4.37
CA ALA A 11 8.70 3.34 2.92
C ALA A 11 7.38 3.85 2.33
N GLU A 12 6.25 3.49 2.91
CA GLU A 12 4.95 3.98 2.45
C GLU A 12 4.90 5.51 2.52
N GLU A 13 5.32 6.10 3.63
CA GLU A 13 5.36 7.54 3.80
C GLU A 13 6.17 8.22 2.70
N LEU A 14 7.38 7.73 2.45
CA LEU A 14 8.27 8.32 1.47
C LEU A 14 7.78 8.11 0.04
N TYR A 15 7.24 6.92 -0.27
CA TYR A 15 6.71 6.63 -1.59
C TYR A 15 5.48 7.48 -1.92
N MET A 16 4.59 7.66 -0.97
CA MET A 16 3.40 8.52 -1.17
C MET A 16 3.78 9.98 -1.34
N ARG A 17 4.88 10.40 -0.72
CA ARG A 17 5.34 11.78 -0.78
C ARG A 17 6.14 12.07 -2.05
N PHE A 18 7.02 11.17 -2.45
CA PHE A 18 8.00 11.42 -3.52
C PHE A 18 7.88 10.51 -4.73
N GLY A 19 7.01 9.51 -4.70
CA GLY A 19 6.97 8.45 -5.70
C GLY A 19 7.95 7.34 -5.36
N ILE A 20 7.74 6.16 -5.94
CA ILE A 20 8.58 4.99 -5.60
C ILE A 20 9.96 5.10 -6.23
N ARG A 21 10.01 5.48 -7.51
CA ARG A 21 11.26 5.55 -8.26
C ARG A 21 12.28 6.52 -7.65
N SER A 22 11.79 7.64 -7.10
CA SER A 22 12.65 8.69 -6.55
C SER A 22 13.38 8.29 -5.28
N VAL A 23 12.89 7.26 -4.58
CA VAL A 23 13.42 6.85 -3.28
C VAL A 23 14.22 5.57 -3.41
N SER A 24 15.54 5.67 -3.29
CA SER A 24 16.43 4.51 -3.34
C SER A 24 16.49 3.80 -1.99
N MET A 25 17.03 2.58 -1.98
CA MET A 25 17.30 1.86 -0.73
C MET A 25 18.29 2.63 0.15
N GLU A 26 19.22 3.35 -0.46
CA GLU A 26 20.16 4.20 0.28
C GLU A 26 19.46 5.35 0.96
N ASN A 27 18.56 6.04 0.26
CA ASN A 27 17.72 7.09 0.86
C ASN A 27 16.91 6.53 2.02
N MET A 28 16.36 5.34 1.84
CA MET A 28 15.56 4.68 2.86
C MET A 28 16.38 4.42 4.12
N ALA A 29 17.57 3.87 3.96
CA ALA A 29 18.46 3.60 5.09
C ALA A 29 18.81 4.88 5.84
N GLU A 30 19.12 5.97 5.12
CA GLU A 30 19.38 7.27 5.73
C GLU A 30 18.19 7.76 6.56
N GLU A 31 17.01 7.72 5.99
CA GLU A 31 15.78 8.17 6.68
C GLU A 31 15.49 7.35 7.93
N LEU A 32 15.84 6.06 7.91
CA LEU A 32 15.63 5.17 9.04
C LEU A 32 16.76 5.21 10.07
N GLY A 33 17.86 5.88 9.75
CA GLY A 33 19.03 5.92 10.64
C GLY A 33 19.72 4.57 10.78
N MET A 34 19.69 3.75 9.73
CA MET A 34 20.34 2.44 9.75
C MET A 34 21.27 2.30 8.56
N SER A 35 22.18 1.31 8.63
CA SER A 35 23.08 1.04 7.52
C SER A 35 22.32 0.34 6.39
N LYS A 36 22.81 0.49 5.17
CA LYS A 36 22.29 -0.22 4.01
C LYS A 36 22.31 -1.73 4.22
N LYS A 37 23.39 -2.24 4.82
CA LYS A 37 23.53 -3.65 5.15
C LYS A 37 22.39 -4.13 6.07
N THR A 38 22.08 -3.35 7.10
CA THR A 38 21.00 -3.67 8.02
C THR A 38 19.64 -3.70 7.30
N LEU A 39 19.41 -2.70 6.45
CA LEU A 39 18.16 -2.65 5.67
C LEU A 39 18.00 -3.91 4.81
N TYR A 40 19.06 -4.33 4.12
CA TYR A 40 19.02 -5.52 3.26
C TYR A 40 18.88 -6.83 4.04
N GLN A 41 19.10 -6.82 5.34
CA GLN A 41 18.79 -7.99 6.18
C GLN A 41 17.30 -8.22 6.34
N TYR A 42 16.50 -7.15 6.24
CA TYR A 42 15.04 -7.24 6.37
C TYR A 42 14.33 -7.38 5.03
N TYR A 43 14.84 -6.74 4.00
CA TYR A 43 14.27 -6.78 2.65
C TYR A 43 15.40 -7.02 1.65
N ALA A 44 15.30 -8.12 0.91
CA ALA A 44 16.38 -8.54 0.01
C ALA A 44 16.68 -7.49 -1.07
N ASP A 45 15.65 -6.78 -1.53
CA ASP A 45 15.80 -5.74 -2.54
C ASP A 45 14.62 -4.76 -2.44
N LYS A 46 14.66 -3.72 -3.27
CA LYS A 46 13.59 -2.72 -3.31
C LYS A 46 12.25 -3.32 -3.73
N GLU A 47 12.27 -4.29 -4.65
CA GLU A 47 11.07 -4.95 -5.14
C GLU A 47 10.31 -5.62 -3.99
N GLU A 48 11.03 -6.33 -3.12
CA GLU A 48 10.42 -6.97 -1.95
C GLU A 48 9.81 -5.94 -1.01
N LEU A 49 10.51 -4.82 -0.79
CA LEU A 49 10.00 -3.75 0.06
C LEU A 49 8.74 -3.11 -0.53
N VAL A 50 8.74 -2.83 -1.82
CA VAL A 50 7.58 -2.26 -2.51
C VAL A 50 6.38 -3.20 -2.41
N GLU A 51 6.60 -4.48 -2.65
CA GLU A 51 5.53 -5.50 -2.54
C GLU A 51 4.92 -5.51 -1.13
N GLU A 52 5.76 -5.45 -0.10
CA GLU A 52 5.30 -5.42 1.29
C GLU A 52 4.50 -4.15 1.59
N VAL A 53 4.94 -3.01 1.08
CA VAL A 53 4.21 -1.74 1.26
C VAL A 53 2.82 -1.83 0.65
N VAL A 54 2.72 -2.33 -0.57
CA VAL A 54 1.42 -2.49 -1.25
C VAL A 54 0.52 -3.45 -0.46
N LYS A 55 1.06 -4.59 -0.04
CA LYS A 55 0.33 -5.58 0.74
C LYS A 55 -0.24 -4.97 2.02
N ARG A 56 0.58 -4.23 2.76
CA ARG A 56 0.15 -3.60 4.02
C ARG A 56 -0.92 -2.54 3.79
N HIS A 57 -0.74 -1.72 2.75
CA HIS A 57 -1.70 -0.67 2.42
C HIS A 57 -3.07 -1.27 2.07
N THR A 58 -3.09 -2.27 1.19
CA THR A 58 -4.33 -2.91 0.77
C THR A 58 -5.00 -3.65 1.92
N GLU A 59 -4.22 -4.24 2.83
CA GLU A 59 -4.75 -4.91 4.01
C GLU A 59 -5.45 -3.94 4.96
N VAL A 60 -4.87 -2.76 5.17
CA VAL A 60 -5.49 -1.72 6.01
C VAL A 60 -6.84 -1.32 5.44
N ILE A 61 -6.91 -1.07 4.13
CA ILE A 61 -8.17 -0.69 3.48
C ILE A 61 -9.20 -1.82 3.58
N ARG A 62 -8.76 -3.07 3.39
CA ARG A 62 -9.64 -4.23 3.50
C ARG A 62 -10.26 -4.35 4.89
N LEU A 63 -9.44 -4.19 5.94
CA LEU A 63 -9.93 -4.23 7.32
C LEU A 63 -10.90 -3.10 7.63
N GLU A 64 -10.61 -1.90 7.13
CA GLU A 64 -11.52 -0.76 7.28
C GLU A 64 -12.86 -1.02 6.58
N CYS A 65 -12.84 -1.62 5.40
CA CYS A 65 -14.05 -1.96 4.68
C CYS A 65 -14.86 -3.05 5.40
N GLU A 66 -14.18 -4.03 6.00
CA GLU A 66 -14.85 -5.05 6.81
C GLU A 66 -15.56 -4.43 8.01
N GLN A 67 -14.91 -3.46 8.67
CA GLN A 67 -15.50 -2.75 9.80
C GLN A 67 -16.73 -1.95 9.36
N ILE A 68 -16.65 -1.29 8.21
CA ILE A 68 -17.77 -0.55 7.63
C ILE A 68 -18.95 -1.50 7.37
N ALA A 69 -18.68 -2.69 6.85
CA ALA A 69 -19.71 -3.69 6.58
C ALA A 69 -20.45 -4.11 7.84
N LEU A 70 -19.73 -4.22 8.97
CA LEU A 70 -20.33 -4.58 10.26
C LEU A 70 -21.22 -3.46 10.83
N GLU A 71 -20.88 -2.21 10.56
CA GLU A 71 -21.56 -1.04 11.13
C GLU A 71 -22.66 -0.48 10.24
N ALA A 72 -22.70 -0.86 8.97
CA ALA A 72 -23.66 -0.33 8.01
C ALA A 72 -25.10 -0.76 8.34
N LYS A 73 -26.05 0.13 8.11
CA LYS A 73 -27.47 -0.11 8.40
C LYS A 73 -28.12 -1.11 7.43
N ASP A 74 -27.69 -1.07 6.19
CA ASP A 74 -28.22 -1.94 5.14
C ASP A 74 -27.20 -2.04 4.00
N ALA A 75 -27.52 -2.85 2.98
CA ALA A 75 -26.61 -3.10 1.87
C ALA A 75 -26.28 -1.85 1.06
N ILE A 76 -27.25 -0.97 0.87
CA ILE A 76 -27.05 0.28 0.11
C ILE A 76 -26.12 1.22 0.88
N HIS A 77 -26.33 1.35 2.18
CA HIS A 77 -25.49 2.16 3.06
C HIS A 77 -24.06 1.63 3.09
N GLU A 78 -23.91 0.30 3.17
CA GLU A 78 -22.61 -0.36 3.12
C GLU A 78 -21.84 -0.01 1.84
N ILE A 79 -22.48 -0.18 0.68
CA ILE A 79 -21.85 0.11 -0.61
C ILE A 79 -21.42 1.57 -0.67
N PHE A 80 -22.29 2.48 -0.26
CA PHE A 80 -21.99 3.91 -0.27
C PHE A 80 -20.76 4.24 0.58
N LEU A 81 -20.71 3.72 1.80
CA LEU A 81 -19.59 4.00 2.72
C LEU A 81 -18.28 3.40 2.23
N ILE A 82 -18.32 2.19 1.67
CA ILE A 82 -17.12 1.54 1.15
C ILE A 82 -16.61 2.30 -0.07
N MET A 83 -17.49 2.68 -0.99
CA MET A 83 -17.09 3.47 -2.16
C MET A 83 -16.45 4.80 -1.74
N GLU A 84 -17.05 5.47 -0.77
CA GLU A 84 -16.52 6.74 -0.25
C GLU A 84 -15.12 6.55 0.33
N ARG A 85 -14.91 5.48 1.11
CA ARG A 85 -13.60 5.19 1.70
C ARG A 85 -12.54 4.89 0.64
N VAL A 86 -12.88 4.08 -0.36
CA VAL A 86 -11.95 3.72 -1.43
C VAL A 86 -11.63 4.93 -2.30
N MET A 87 -12.63 5.75 -2.62
CA MET A 87 -12.39 6.98 -3.39
C MET A 87 -11.50 7.96 -2.64
N GLU A 88 -11.67 8.07 -1.34
CA GLU A 88 -10.80 8.89 -0.51
C GLU A 88 -9.35 8.40 -0.59
N ASP A 89 -9.15 7.08 -0.52
CA ASP A 89 -7.82 6.49 -0.64
C ASP A 89 -7.17 6.88 -1.97
N PHE A 90 -7.91 6.75 -3.09
CA PHE A 90 -7.39 7.14 -4.40
C PHE A 90 -7.10 8.63 -4.51
N ARG A 91 -7.95 9.47 -3.93
CA ARG A 91 -7.71 10.92 -3.95
C ARG A 91 -6.44 11.32 -3.21
N ASN A 92 -6.11 10.60 -2.14
CA ASN A 92 -4.94 10.90 -1.33
C ASN A 92 -3.67 10.23 -1.84
N MET A 93 -3.78 9.34 -2.82
CA MET A 93 -2.64 8.63 -3.37
C MET A 93 -1.90 9.51 -4.40
N ASN A 94 -0.56 9.53 -4.29
CA ASN A 94 0.26 10.18 -5.30
C ASN A 94 0.16 9.41 -6.62
N PRO A 95 -0.29 10.04 -7.72
CA PRO A 95 -0.41 9.35 -9.01
C PRO A 95 0.88 8.69 -9.49
N MET A 96 2.03 9.24 -9.10
CA MET A 96 3.33 8.66 -9.47
C MET A 96 3.54 7.28 -8.88
N VAL A 97 2.90 6.97 -7.73
CA VAL A 97 3.01 5.65 -7.12
C VAL A 97 2.45 4.57 -8.04
N LEU A 98 1.26 4.78 -8.60
CA LEU A 98 0.66 3.82 -9.52
C LEU A 98 1.46 3.68 -10.82
N PHE A 99 1.94 4.81 -11.34
CA PHE A 99 2.79 4.80 -12.53
C PHE A 99 4.06 3.99 -12.29
N ASP A 100 4.74 4.26 -11.18
CA ASP A 100 5.99 3.57 -10.84
C ASP A 100 5.77 2.08 -10.58
N LEU A 101 4.66 1.72 -9.93
CA LEU A 101 4.32 0.31 -9.73
C LEU A 101 4.17 -0.42 -11.06
N GLN A 102 3.37 0.14 -11.95
CA GLN A 102 3.11 -0.49 -13.25
C GLN A 102 4.37 -0.64 -14.07
N LYS A 103 5.21 0.40 -14.09
CA LYS A 103 6.37 0.44 -14.97
C LYS A 103 7.58 -0.30 -14.41
N PHE A 104 7.83 -0.19 -13.10
CA PHE A 104 9.09 -0.63 -12.50
C PHE A 104 8.95 -1.75 -11.46
N HIS A 105 7.75 -2.02 -10.97
CA HIS A 105 7.55 -2.96 -9.85
C HIS A 105 6.39 -3.92 -10.13
N PRO A 106 6.60 -4.89 -11.04
CA PRO A 106 5.51 -5.79 -11.46
C PRO A 106 4.90 -6.61 -10.33
N ARG A 107 5.68 -7.02 -9.35
CA ARG A 107 5.15 -7.79 -8.21
C ARG A 107 4.24 -6.93 -7.33
N GLY A 108 4.65 -5.69 -7.07
CA GLY A 108 3.81 -4.74 -6.32
C GLY A 108 2.55 -4.38 -7.10
N PHE A 109 2.67 -4.20 -8.41
CA PHE A 109 1.53 -3.91 -9.27
C PHE A 109 0.54 -5.08 -9.31
N GLN A 110 1.05 -6.31 -9.35
CA GLN A 110 0.21 -7.50 -9.29
C GLN A 110 -0.59 -7.56 -7.98
N ARG A 111 0.04 -7.27 -6.85
CA ARG A 111 -0.64 -7.20 -5.56
C ARG A 111 -1.76 -6.16 -5.55
N PHE A 112 -1.48 -5.00 -6.13
CA PHE A 112 -2.48 -3.94 -6.23
C PHE A 112 -3.66 -4.37 -7.11
N ASN A 113 -3.41 -5.04 -8.23
CA ASN A 113 -4.46 -5.55 -9.10
C ASN A 113 -5.31 -6.63 -8.42
N GLU A 114 -4.69 -7.51 -7.64
CA GLU A 114 -5.41 -8.52 -6.88
C GLU A 114 -6.39 -7.85 -5.91
N TYR A 115 -5.94 -6.83 -5.20
CA TYR A 115 -6.78 -6.04 -4.30
C TYR A 115 -7.94 -5.39 -5.06
N LYS A 116 -7.65 -4.74 -6.17
CA LYS A 116 -8.66 -4.06 -6.99
C LYS A 116 -9.71 -5.05 -7.49
N ASN A 117 -9.29 -6.22 -7.98
CA ASN A 117 -10.19 -7.24 -8.48
C ASN A 117 -11.05 -7.84 -7.38
N GLU A 118 -10.46 -8.11 -6.22
CA GLU A 118 -11.19 -8.60 -5.05
C GLU A 118 -12.28 -7.61 -4.65
N PHE A 119 -11.95 -6.33 -4.64
CA PHE A 119 -12.90 -5.27 -4.33
C PHE A 119 -14.05 -5.23 -5.34
N LEU A 120 -13.74 -5.29 -6.64
CA LEU A 120 -14.75 -5.30 -7.70
C LEU A 120 -15.67 -6.50 -7.58
N LEU A 121 -15.13 -7.69 -7.30
CA LEU A 121 -15.92 -8.91 -7.13
C LEU A 121 -16.88 -8.78 -5.95
N HIS A 122 -16.49 -8.12 -4.90
CA HIS A 122 -17.37 -7.89 -3.75
C HIS A 122 -18.64 -7.13 -4.16
N PHE A 123 -18.52 -6.16 -5.06
CA PHE A 123 -19.67 -5.36 -5.51
C PHE A 123 -20.52 -6.03 -6.58
N ILE A 124 -19.94 -6.95 -7.34
CA ILE A 124 -20.68 -7.65 -8.40
C ILE A 124 -21.59 -8.74 -7.84
N ARG A 125 -21.28 -9.25 -6.67
CA ARG A 125 -22.09 -10.30 -6.02
C ARG A 125 -23.44 -9.78 -5.52
#